data_fed0effa1bf2951c5b59ae5486877f16
#
_entry.id   fed0effa1bf2951c5b59ae5486877f16
#
_cell.length_a   1.000
_cell.length_b   1.000
_cell.length_c   1.000
_cell.angle_alpha   90.00
_cell.angle_beta   90.00
_cell.angle_gamma   90.00
#
_symmetry.space_group_name_H-M   'P 1'
#
loop_
_entity.id
_entity.type
_entity.pdbx_description
1 polymer ?
#
loop_
_entity_poly.entity_id
_entity_poly.type
_entity_poly.pdbx_seq_one_letter_code
_entity_poly.pdbx_strand_id
1 'polypeptide(L)'
;GRGICGIESGYEEQLTRWGGEITVRYTVNAWRQATGQAPEVTDPTDHTAGIVLTLDKDLQTIVEREGAVLGRGAVVLLEAETGAIRAMASFPGYDVTDVAAALESADSPLLNRATAAWNVGSIFKVCVAAAALENEVELPENYCCEGFYRLGDHSYFCHERAGHGTLDLQQAMQLSCNPYFVELGQRTGAQA
;
A
#
# COMPACT_ATOMS: atom_id res chain seq x y z
N GLY A 1 -0.64 10.79 -22.22
CA GLY A 1 -0.28 11.12 -20.83
C GLY A 1 0.94 10.33 -20.40
N ARG A 2 1.52 10.67 -19.28
CA ARG A 2 2.63 9.93 -18.66
C ARG A 2 2.19 9.53 -17.25
N GLY A 3 2.39 8.25 -16.91
CA GLY A 3 2.14 7.75 -15.57
C GLY A 3 3.12 8.36 -14.57
N ILE A 4 2.61 8.98 -13.49
CA ILE A 4 3.44 9.64 -12.46
C ILE A 4 3.49 8.86 -11.16
N CYS A 5 2.60 7.91 -10.95
CA CYS A 5 2.58 7.05 -9.76
C CYS A 5 1.81 5.74 -10.03
N GLY A 6 1.87 4.81 -9.07
CA GLY A 6 1.12 3.57 -9.07
C GLY A 6 1.41 2.68 -10.29
N ILE A 7 0.39 1.98 -10.73
CA ILE A 7 0.46 1.02 -11.86
C ILE A 7 0.82 1.72 -13.16
N GLU A 8 0.28 2.91 -13.41
CA GLU A 8 0.60 3.67 -14.62
C GLU A 8 2.09 3.98 -14.73
N SER A 9 2.73 4.39 -13.62
CA SER A 9 4.18 4.65 -13.60
C SER A 9 5.00 3.35 -13.69
N GLY A 10 4.56 2.30 -13.00
CA GLY A 10 5.26 1.01 -13.00
C GLY A 10 5.24 0.29 -14.36
N TYR A 11 4.20 0.52 -15.12
CA TYR A 11 4.00 -0.10 -16.44
C TYR A 11 3.97 0.92 -17.59
N GLU A 12 4.55 2.11 -17.38
CA GLU A 12 4.57 3.20 -18.36
C GLU A 12 5.08 2.76 -19.73
N GLU A 13 6.17 1.98 -19.78
CA GLU A 13 6.75 1.51 -21.04
C GLU A 13 5.78 0.60 -21.79
N GLN A 14 5.12 -0.32 -21.11
CA GLN A 14 4.16 -1.25 -21.70
C GLN A 14 2.93 -0.50 -22.19
N LEU A 15 2.36 0.36 -21.34
CA LEU A 15 1.17 1.15 -21.68
C LEU A 15 1.42 2.12 -22.84
N THR A 16 2.61 2.71 -22.90
CA THR A 16 2.99 3.62 -23.99
C THR A 16 3.21 2.87 -25.30
N ARG A 17 3.72 1.63 -25.24
CA ARG A 17 3.95 0.80 -26.44
C ARG A 17 2.64 0.45 -27.15
N TRP A 18 1.56 0.27 -26.42
CA TRP A 18 0.24 -0.06 -26.98
C TRP A 18 -0.56 1.18 -27.40
N GLY A 19 -0.13 2.36 -26.96
CA GLY A 19 -0.69 3.63 -27.38
C GLY A 19 -0.10 4.09 -28.71
N GLY A 20 -0.85 4.95 -29.41
CA GLY A 20 -0.41 5.59 -30.62
C GLY A 20 -0.87 7.05 -30.66
N GLU A 21 -0.34 7.80 -31.61
CA GLU A 21 -0.79 9.16 -31.82
C GLU A 21 -2.10 9.15 -32.63
N ILE A 22 -3.19 9.57 -31.98
CA ILE A 22 -4.49 9.71 -32.64
C ILE A 22 -4.42 10.94 -33.55
N THR A 23 -4.56 10.71 -34.86
CA THR A 23 -4.55 11.76 -35.85
C THR A 23 -5.98 12.04 -36.31
N VAL A 24 -6.40 13.31 -36.19
CA VAL A 24 -7.69 13.76 -36.65
C VAL A 24 -7.49 14.72 -37.83
N ARG A 25 -7.95 14.33 -39.01
CA ARG A 25 -7.82 15.12 -40.28
C ARG A 25 -9.15 15.75 -40.64
N TYR A 26 -9.17 17.07 -40.69
CA TYR A 26 -10.34 17.82 -41.13
C TYR A 26 -10.18 18.30 -42.55
N THR A 27 -11.24 18.20 -43.34
CA THR A 27 -11.30 18.84 -44.66
C THR A 27 -11.78 20.29 -44.50
N VAL A 28 -10.98 21.23 -44.99
CA VAL A 28 -11.30 22.66 -44.92
C VAL A 28 -11.38 23.24 -46.34
N ASN A 29 -12.19 24.27 -46.53
CA ASN A 29 -12.27 25.03 -47.79
C ASN A 29 -11.07 25.99 -47.88
N ALA A 30 -11.02 26.77 -49.04
CA ALA A 30 -9.96 27.75 -49.27
C ALA A 30 -9.86 28.87 -48.23
N TRP A 31 -10.90 29.08 -47.43
CA TRP A 31 -10.95 30.05 -46.32
C TRP A 31 -10.67 29.42 -44.96
N ARG A 32 -10.18 28.14 -44.94
CA ARG A 32 -9.87 27.38 -43.71
C ARG A 32 -11.08 27.10 -42.82
N GLN A 33 -12.29 27.08 -43.38
CA GLN A 33 -13.51 26.71 -42.66
C GLN A 33 -13.78 25.21 -42.89
N ALA A 34 -14.25 24.51 -41.86
CA ALA A 34 -14.64 23.11 -41.95
C ALA A 34 -15.74 22.93 -43.01
N THR A 35 -15.59 21.95 -43.91
CA THR A 35 -16.53 21.68 -45.00
C THR A 35 -17.79 20.94 -44.57
N GLY A 36 -17.93 20.60 -43.30
CA GLY A 36 -19.03 19.78 -42.80
C GLY A 36 -18.88 18.27 -43.06
N GLN A 37 -17.80 17.86 -43.73
CA GLN A 37 -17.45 16.44 -43.85
C GLN A 37 -17.00 15.91 -42.47
N ALA A 38 -17.36 14.67 -42.15
CA ALA A 38 -16.87 14.02 -40.92
C ALA A 38 -15.34 13.94 -40.94
N PRO A 39 -14.68 14.24 -39.83
CA PRO A 39 -13.24 14.11 -39.74
C PRO A 39 -12.79 12.66 -39.92
N GLU A 40 -11.68 12.48 -40.60
CA GLU A 40 -11.00 11.19 -40.67
C GLU A 40 -10.18 11.01 -39.37
N VAL A 41 -10.49 9.98 -38.58
CA VAL A 41 -9.80 9.66 -37.37
C VAL A 41 -8.97 8.40 -37.60
N THR A 42 -7.66 8.52 -37.39
CA THR A 42 -6.75 7.37 -37.40
C THR A 42 -6.28 7.16 -35.97
N ASP A 43 -6.66 6.04 -35.38
CA ASP A 43 -6.27 5.62 -34.03
C ASP A 43 -5.47 4.31 -34.12
N PRO A 44 -4.14 4.38 -34.05
CA PRO A 44 -3.28 3.20 -34.09
C PRO A 44 -3.17 2.47 -32.73
N THR A 45 -3.93 2.88 -31.71
CA THR A 45 -3.89 2.27 -30.38
C THR A 45 -4.35 0.81 -30.44
N ASP A 46 -3.58 -0.09 -29.83
CA ASP A 46 -4.00 -1.47 -29.63
C ASP A 46 -4.99 -1.55 -28.46
N HIS A 47 -6.27 -1.46 -28.76
CA HIS A 47 -7.34 -1.55 -27.75
C HIS A 47 -7.55 -2.96 -27.19
N THR A 48 -6.84 -3.97 -27.70
CA THR A 48 -6.87 -5.35 -27.18
C THR A 48 -5.77 -5.61 -26.15
N ALA A 49 -4.77 -4.73 -26.11
CA ALA A 49 -3.69 -4.80 -25.14
C ALA A 49 -4.11 -4.18 -23.80
N GLY A 50 -3.58 -4.73 -22.70
CA GLY A 50 -3.90 -4.26 -21.37
C GLY A 50 -3.05 -4.92 -20.30
N ILE A 51 -3.16 -4.40 -19.08
CA ILE A 51 -2.55 -4.99 -17.88
C ILE A 51 -3.65 -5.68 -17.09
N VAL A 52 -3.46 -6.98 -16.81
CA VAL A 52 -4.37 -7.75 -15.96
C VAL A 52 -3.89 -7.63 -14.52
N LEU A 53 -4.76 -7.15 -13.65
CA LEU A 53 -4.51 -7.04 -12.21
C LEU A 53 -5.15 -8.20 -11.46
N THR A 54 -4.68 -8.45 -10.25
CA THR A 54 -5.26 -9.42 -9.33
C THR A 54 -6.50 -8.89 -8.61
N LEU A 55 -6.82 -7.60 -8.78
CA LEU A 55 -7.97 -6.96 -8.17
C LEU A 55 -9.28 -7.59 -8.68
N ASP A 56 -10.17 -7.87 -7.73
CA ASP A 56 -11.54 -8.32 -7.98
C ASP A 56 -12.48 -7.11 -7.86
N LYS A 57 -13.27 -6.86 -8.90
CA LYS A 57 -14.14 -5.68 -8.97
C LYS A 57 -15.21 -5.68 -7.88
N ASP A 58 -15.79 -6.85 -7.59
CA ASP A 58 -16.89 -6.94 -6.63
C ASP A 58 -16.35 -6.77 -5.21
N LEU A 59 -15.22 -7.40 -4.90
CA LEU A 59 -14.52 -7.22 -3.62
C LEU A 59 -14.04 -5.77 -3.44
N GLN A 60 -13.50 -5.15 -4.48
CA GLN A 60 -13.10 -3.74 -4.43
C GLN A 60 -14.29 -2.82 -4.10
N THR A 61 -15.42 -3.03 -4.77
CA THR A 61 -16.64 -2.25 -4.51
C THR A 61 -17.14 -2.41 -3.08
N ILE A 62 -17.10 -3.64 -2.54
CA ILE A 62 -17.48 -3.91 -1.15
C ILE A 62 -16.54 -3.19 -0.19
N VAL A 63 -15.21 -3.32 -0.42
CA VAL A 63 -14.19 -2.71 0.45
C VAL A 63 -14.28 -1.18 0.43
N GLU A 64 -14.53 -0.55 -0.71
CA GLU A 64 -14.72 0.89 -0.81
C GLU A 64 -15.96 1.35 -0.06
N ARG A 65 -17.08 0.65 -0.20
CA ARG A 65 -18.32 0.99 0.48
C ARG A 65 -18.22 0.83 2.00
N GLU A 66 -17.76 -0.33 2.46
CA GLU A 66 -17.71 -0.64 3.89
C GLU A 66 -16.55 0.10 4.59
N GLY A 67 -15.42 0.29 3.89
CA GLY A 67 -14.25 0.99 4.42
C GLY A 67 -14.43 2.50 4.53
N ALA A 68 -15.42 3.09 3.86
CA ALA A 68 -15.70 4.53 3.93
C ALA A 68 -15.96 5.04 5.36
N VAL A 69 -16.42 4.17 6.26
CA VAL A 69 -16.62 4.49 7.69
C VAL A 69 -15.34 4.89 8.41
N LEU A 70 -14.17 4.49 7.90
CA LEU A 70 -12.86 4.84 8.47
C LEU A 70 -12.58 6.35 8.39
N GLY A 71 -13.21 7.05 7.44
CA GLY A 71 -12.94 8.46 7.16
C GLY A 71 -11.51 8.69 6.65
N ARG A 72 -10.50 8.23 7.38
CA ARG A 72 -9.07 8.33 6.99
C ARG A 72 -8.34 7.01 7.31
N GLY A 73 -7.84 6.34 6.29
CA GLY A 73 -7.19 5.04 6.44
C GLY A 73 -7.06 4.28 5.14
N ALA A 74 -6.79 2.99 5.23
CA ALA A 74 -6.77 2.09 4.07
C ALA A 74 -7.27 0.70 4.46
N VAL A 75 -7.80 -0.02 3.49
CA VAL A 75 -8.16 -1.43 3.60
C VAL A 75 -7.48 -2.19 2.45
N VAL A 76 -6.81 -3.28 2.78
CA VAL A 76 -6.20 -4.19 1.81
C VAL A 76 -6.75 -5.59 2.06
N LEU A 77 -7.25 -6.22 1.01
CA LEU A 77 -7.73 -7.61 1.04
C LEU A 77 -6.77 -8.47 0.24
N LEU A 78 -6.17 -9.45 0.91
CA LEU A 78 -5.21 -10.37 0.34
C LEU A 78 -5.78 -11.79 0.31
N GLU A 79 -5.48 -12.53 -0.75
CA GLU A 79 -5.69 -13.97 -0.78
C GLU A 79 -4.61 -14.65 0.05
N ALA A 80 -5.00 -15.42 1.07
CA ALA A 80 -4.05 -15.94 2.05
C ALA A 80 -3.03 -16.93 1.46
N GLU A 81 -3.42 -17.72 0.45
CA GLU A 81 -2.57 -18.76 -0.14
C GLU A 81 -1.53 -18.19 -1.11
N THR A 82 -1.88 -17.14 -1.84
CA THR A 82 -1.05 -16.61 -2.94
C THR A 82 -0.44 -15.26 -2.64
N GLY A 83 -0.96 -14.54 -1.64
CA GLY A 83 -0.61 -13.14 -1.37
C GLY A 83 -1.18 -12.15 -2.41
N ALA A 84 -2.01 -12.62 -3.35
CA ALA A 84 -2.59 -11.75 -4.37
C ALA A 84 -3.49 -10.69 -3.74
N ILE A 85 -3.30 -9.42 -4.12
CA ILE A 85 -4.15 -8.32 -3.68
C ILE A 85 -5.47 -8.40 -4.44
N ARG A 86 -6.58 -8.69 -3.73
CA ARG A 86 -7.92 -8.78 -4.29
C ARG A 86 -8.69 -7.47 -4.21
N ALA A 87 -8.40 -6.65 -3.20
CA ALA A 87 -8.90 -5.27 -3.13
C ALA A 87 -7.90 -4.38 -2.37
N MET A 88 -7.85 -3.10 -2.74
CA MET A 88 -7.04 -2.09 -2.06
C MET A 88 -7.76 -0.75 -2.14
N ALA A 89 -8.20 -0.22 -1.01
CA ALA A 89 -8.87 1.07 -0.92
C ALA A 89 -8.15 2.01 0.05
N SER A 90 -8.07 3.28 -0.31
CA SER A 90 -7.50 4.36 0.50
C SER A 90 -8.56 5.43 0.74
N PHE A 91 -8.67 5.91 1.98
CA PHE A 91 -9.69 6.87 2.40
C PHE A 91 -9.07 8.16 2.96
N PRO A 92 -9.70 9.34 2.74
CA PRO A 92 -10.86 9.51 1.86
C PRO A 92 -10.54 9.18 0.41
N GLY A 93 -11.55 8.72 -0.34
CA GLY A 93 -11.49 8.63 -1.79
C GLY A 93 -11.60 10.01 -2.44
N TYR A 94 -11.52 10.06 -3.76
CA TYR A 94 -11.71 11.30 -4.53
C TYR A 94 -12.49 11.02 -5.81
N ASP A 95 -13.07 12.09 -6.38
CA ASP A 95 -13.71 12.02 -7.68
C ASP A 95 -12.63 12.07 -8.77
N VAL A 96 -12.52 11.01 -9.56
CA VAL A 96 -11.56 10.90 -10.66
C VAL A 96 -11.83 11.92 -11.77
N THR A 97 -13.02 12.50 -11.82
CA THR A 97 -13.37 13.55 -12.78
C THR A 97 -13.00 14.96 -12.31
N ASP A 98 -12.66 15.14 -11.01
CA ASP A 98 -12.23 16.39 -10.41
C ASP A 98 -10.96 16.21 -9.57
N VAL A 99 -9.86 15.88 -10.23
CA VAL A 99 -8.54 15.72 -9.59
C VAL A 99 -8.03 17.05 -9.03
N ALA A 100 -8.45 18.19 -9.59
CA ALA A 100 -8.02 19.50 -9.11
C ALA A 100 -8.52 19.76 -7.67
N ALA A 101 -9.78 19.45 -7.37
CA ALA A 101 -10.31 19.53 -6.02
C ALA A 101 -9.59 18.58 -5.05
N ALA A 102 -9.20 17.40 -5.52
CA ALA A 102 -8.44 16.44 -4.71
C ALA A 102 -7.04 16.94 -4.35
N LEU A 103 -6.37 17.67 -5.26
CA LEU A 103 -5.04 18.27 -5.01
C LEU A 103 -5.09 19.39 -3.95
N GLU A 104 -6.18 20.15 -3.90
CA GLU A 104 -6.37 21.26 -2.94
C GLU A 104 -6.90 20.77 -1.57
N SER A 105 -7.31 19.52 -1.47
CA SER A 105 -7.91 18.96 -0.27
C SER A 105 -6.88 18.78 0.86
N ALA A 106 -7.18 19.33 2.04
CA ALA A 106 -6.39 19.14 3.26
C ALA A 106 -6.32 17.68 3.72
N ASP A 107 -7.25 16.84 3.27
CA ASP A 107 -7.31 15.42 3.61
C ASP A 107 -6.39 14.54 2.75
N SER A 108 -5.72 15.14 1.74
CA SER A 108 -4.78 14.45 0.86
C SER A 108 -5.34 13.13 0.30
N PRO A 109 -6.47 13.15 -0.42
CA PRO A 109 -7.13 11.92 -0.90
C PRO A 109 -6.32 11.19 -1.98
N LEU A 110 -5.38 11.87 -2.65
CA LEU A 110 -4.48 11.25 -3.63
C LEU A 110 -3.36 10.42 -2.99
N LEU A 111 -3.16 10.54 -1.67
CA LEU A 111 -2.19 9.71 -0.96
C LEU A 111 -2.72 8.27 -0.85
N ASN A 112 -2.02 7.32 -1.47
CA ASN A 112 -2.34 5.91 -1.25
C ASN A 112 -1.86 5.48 0.15
N ARG A 113 -2.78 5.46 1.10
CA ARG A 113 -2.49 5.12 2.49
C ARG A 113 -2.18 3.65 2.72
N ALA A 114 -2.53 2.78 1.77
CA ALA A 114 -2.19 1.37 1.84
C ALA A 114 -0.69 1.11 1.61
N THR A 115 -0.01 1.99 0.85
CA THR A 115 1.41 1.85 0.50
C THR A 115 2.29 2.92 1.15
N ALA A 116 1.70 3.88 1.85
CA ALA A 116 2.45 4.91 2.56
C ALA A 116 3.11 4.34 3.82
N ALA A 117 4.27 4.89 4.17
CA ALA A 117 4.97 4.51 5.40
C ALA A 117 4.27 5.11 6.62
N TRP A 118 3.88 4.25 7.55
CA TRP A 118 3.22 4.61 8.80
C TRP A 118 4.00 4.09 10.00
N ASN A 119 3.79 4.73 11.15
CA ASN A 119 4.30 4.22 12.41
C ASN A 119 3.37 3.09 12.89
N VAL A 120 3.70 1.84 12.56
CA VAL A 120 2.82 0.66 12.72
C VAL A 120 2.62 0.25 14.18
N GLY A 121 3.50 0.63 15.09
CA GLY A 121 3.41 0.24 16.50
C GLY A 121 3.51 -1.29 16.70
N SER A 122 2.73 -1.81 17.65
CA SER A 122 2.83 -3.21 18.10
C SER A 122 2.44 -4.27 17.07
N ILE A 123 1.71 -3.93 16.01
CA ILE A 123 1.42 -4.90 14.94
C ILE A 123 2.69 -5.32 14.18
N PHE A 124 3.75 -4.49 14.19
CA PHE A 124 5.04 -4.85 13.62
C PHE A 124 5.73 -6.02 14.33
N LYS A 125 5.34 -6.34 15.57
CA LYS A 125 5.85 -7.49 16.30
C LYS A 125 5.58 -8.82 15.61
N VAL A 126 4.49 -8.92 14.85
CA VAL A 126 4.18 -10.09 14.03
C VAL A 126 5.26 -10.28 12.95
N CYS A 127 5.69 -9.21 12.30
CA CYS A 127 6.77 -9.27 11.31
C CYS A 127 8.10 -9.66 11.94
N VAL A 128 8.42 -9.12 13.13
CA VAL A 128 9.64 -9.48 13.86
C VAL A 128 9.63 -10.95 14.28
N ALA A 129 8.49 -11.45 14.75
CA ALA A 129 8.35 -12.87 15.12
C ALA A 129 8.48 -13.78 13.89
N ALA A 130 7.83 -13.43 12.78
CA ALA A 130 7.91 -14.20 11.53
C ALA A 130 9.36 -14.24 11.01
N ALA A 131 10.03 -13.09 10.94
CA ALA A 131 11.43 -13.02 10.52
C ALA A 131 12.35 -13.85 11.42
N ALA A 132 12.17 -13.80 12.73
CA ALA A 132 12.97 -14.61 13.67
C ALA A 132 12.77 -16.11 13.45
N LEU A 133 11.52 -16.55 13.22
CA LEU A 133 11.20 -17.97 13.01
C LEU A 133 11.70 -18.45 11.62
N GLU A 134 11.54 -17.66 10.56
CA GLU A 134 12.01 -18.01 9.21
C GLU A 134 13.54 -18.09 9.11
N ASN A 135 14.24 -17.30 9.90
CA ASN A 135 15.71 -17.29 9.94
C ASN A 135 16.29 -18.17 11.05
N GLU A 136 15.46 -19.02 11.68
CA GLU A 136 15.88 -19.96 12.73
C GLU A 136 16.65 -19.25 13.89
N VAL A 137 16.28 -18.01 14.19
CA VAL A 137 16.90 -17.23 15.26
C VAL A 137 16.61 -17.88 16.61
N GLU A 138 17.64 -18.03 17.43
CA GLU A 138 17.47 -18.53 18.82
C GLU A 138 16.56 -17.59 19.60
N LEU A 139 15.37 -18.09 19.95
CA LEU A 139 14.37 -17.33 20.70
C LEU A 139 14.84 -17.09 22.14
N PRO A 140 14.51 -15.94 22.75
CA PRO A 140 14.77 -15.70 24.16
C PRO A 140 13.93 -16.66 25.01
N GLU A 141 14.53 -17.75 25.45
CA GLU A 141 13.91 -18.68 26.42
C GLU A 141 13.95 -18.09 27.83
N ASN A 142 12.82 -18.16 28.54
CA ASN A 142 12.71 -17.64 29.90
C ASN A 142 13.11 -16.15 30.04
N TYR A 143 12.78 -15.34 29.04
CA TYR A 143 13.04 -13.92 29.10
C TYR A 143 12.27 -13.25 30.22
N CYS A 144 12.98 -12.56 31.14
CA CYS A 144 12.35 -11.83 32.22
C CYS A 144 12.13 -10.35 31.84
N CYS A 145 10.87 -9.96 31.68
CA CYS A 145 10.50 -8.56 31.44
C CYS A 145 10.41 -7.79 32.76
N GLU A 146 11.34 -6.88 32.99
CA GLU A 146 11.40 -6.00 34.19
C GLU A 146 10.73 -4.63 33.92
N GLY A 147 9.91 -4.52 32.84
CA GLY A 147 9.24 -3.28 32.48
C GLY A 147 10.04 -2.35 31.57
N PHE A 148 11.30 -2.67 31.26
CA PHE A 148 12.13 -1.95 30.32
C PHE A 148 13.21 -2.84 29.70
N TYR A 149 13.78 -2.38 28.59
CA TYR A 149 14.96 -2.93 27.95
C TYR A 149 15.96 -1.82 27.65
N ARG A 150 17.22 -1.99 28.02
CA ARG A 150 18.27 -1.00 27.74
C ARG A 150 19.09 -1.42 26.53
N LEU A 151 19.15 -0.55 25.53
CA LEU A 151 19.99 -0.72 24.35
C LEU A 151 20.90 0.52 24.19
N GLY A 152 22.17 0.37 24.50
CA GLY A 152 23.09 1.50 24.57
C GLY A 152 22.60 2.54 25.59
N ASP A 153 22.50 3.79 25.14
CA ASP A 153 22.03 4.91 25.97
C ASP A 153 20.50 5.06 25.99
N HIS A 154 19.77 4.22 25.24
CA HIS A 154 18.31 4.28 25.15
C HIS A 154 17.65 3.20 26.01
N SER A 155 16.51 3.54 26.61
CA SER A 155 15.65 2.62 27.34
C SER A 155 14.30 2.50 26.65
N TYR A 156 13.92 1.29 26.28
CA TYR A 156 12.63 0.95 25.67
C TYR A 156 11.71 0.40 26.77
N PHE A 157 10.65 1.12 27.01
CA PHE A 157 9.75 0.76 28.12
C PHE A 157 8.61 -0.13 27.65
N CYS A 158 8.26 -1.08 28.53
CA CYS A 158 7.01 -1.82 28.40
C CYS A 158 5.82 -0.94 28.79
N HIS A 159 4.63 -1.28 28.30
CA HIS A 159 3.40 -0.65 28.79
C HIS A 159 3.09 -1.07 30.24
N GLU A 160 3.45 -2.31 30.62
CA GLU A 160 3.48 -2.75 32.00
C GLU A 160 4.83 -2.37 32.64
N ARG A 161 4.80 -1.32 33.46
CA ARG A 161 6.02 -0.75 34.10
C ARG A 161 6.62 -1.62 35.17
N ALA A 162 5.80 -2.47 35.81
CA ALA A 162 6.27 -3.46 36.79
C ALA A 162 6.94 -4.66 36.12
N GLY A 163 6.81 -4.77 34.78
CA GLY A 163 7.25 -5.92 34.03
C GLY A 163 6.22 -7.06 34.01
N HIS A 164 6.37 -7.93 33.00
CA HIS A 164 5.50 -9.10 32.86
C HIS A 164 6.08 -10.37 33.55
N GLY A 165 7.30 -10.28 34.09
CA GLY A 165 8.02 -11.46 34.55
C GLY A 165 8.54 -12.32 33.39
N THR A 166 8.67 -13.62 33.66
CA THR A 166 9.23 -14.57 32.67
C THR A 166 8.24 -14.89 31.57
N LEU A 167 8.69 -14.76 30.32
CA LEU A 167 7.90 -14.90 29.08
C LEU A 167 8.61 -15.78 28.07
N ASP A 168 7.83 -16.54 27.32
CA ASP A 168 8.18 -17.10 26.02
C ASP A 168 7.64 -16.20 24.87
N LEU A 169 7.89 -16.59 23.60
CA LEU A 169 7.42 -15.84 22.43
C LEU A 169 5.88 -15.72 22.39
N GLN A 170 5.16 -16.78 22.70
CA GLN A 170 3.70 -16.79 22.68
C GLN A 170 3.13 -15.82 23.72
N GLN A 171 3.63 -15.89 24.95
CA GLN A 171 3.23 -15.00 26.05
C GLN A 171 3.61 -13.54 25.74
N ALA A 172 4.81 -13.32 25.19
CA ALA A 172 5.26 -11.98 24.82
C ALA A 172 4.41 -11.37 23.73
N MET A 173 3.96 -12.16 22.74
CA MET A 173 3.01 -11.73 21.70
C MET A 173 1.65 -11.43 22.30
N GLN A 174 1.10 -12.31 23.10
CA GLN A 174 -0.21 -12.15 23.77
C GLN A 174 -0.26 -10.89 24.64
N LEU A 175 0.79 -10.63 25.40
CA LEU A 175 0.91 -9.48 26.29
C LEU A 175 1.52 -8.25 25.59
N SER A 176 1.84 -8.36 24.30
CA SER A 176 2.46 -7.27 23.54
C SER A 176 3.70 -6.67 24.24
N CYS A 177 4.56 -7.52 24.79
CA CYS A 177 5.73 -7.11 25.57
C CYS A 177 6.77 -6.39 24.69
N ASN A 178 6.98 -5.09 24.93
CA ASN A 178 7.97 -4.32 24.15
C ASN A 178 9.41 -4.80 24.37
N PRO A 179 9.90 -4.97 25.63
CA PRO A 179 11.26 -5.43 25.90
C PRO A 179 11.61 -6.75 25.21
N TYR A 180 10.72 -7.73 25.23
CA TYR A 180 10.93 -9.01 24.56
C TYR A 180 11.19 -8.83 23.06
N PHE A 181 10.37 -8.01 22.40
CA PHE A 181 10.49 -7.79 20.96
C PHE A 181 11.66 -6.89 20.57
N VAL A 182 12.15 -6.04 21.47
CA VAL A 182 13.43 -5.34 21.24
C VAL A 182 14.59 -6.34 21.28
N GLU A 183 14.62 -7.24 22.26
CA GLU A 183 15.63 -8.31 22.34
C GLU A 183 15.57 -9.22 21.11
N LEU A 184 14.37 -9.70 20.76
CA LEU A 184 14.19 -10.56 19.57
C LEU A 184 14.65 -9.87 18.30
N GLY A 185 14.30 -8.59 18.09
CA GLY A 185 14.73 -7.82 16.94
C GLY A 185 16.24 -7.61 16.88
N GLN A 186 16.92 -7.48 18.03
CA GLN A 186 18.38 -7.43 18.09
C GLN A 186 19.02 -8.75 17.65
N ARG A 187 18.46 -9.88 18.05
CA ARG A 187 18.95 -11.21 17.65
C ARG A 187 18.69 -11.48 16.16
N THR A 188 17.52 -11.08 15.66
CA THR A 188 17.14 -11.24 14.26
C THR A 188 18.00 -10.39 13.34
N GLY A 189 18.29 -9.15 13.73
CA GLY A 189 19.06 -8.21 12.92
C GLY A 189 18.22 -7.51 11.85
N ALA A 190 18.81 -6.54 11.17
CA ALA A 190 18.13 -5.70 10.18
C ALA A 190 18.12 -6.30 8.75
N GLN A 191 18.77 -7.43 8.54
CA GLN A 191 18.91 -8.08 7.22
C GLN A 191 18.02 -9.35 7.10
N ALA A 192 17.30 -9.72 8.15
CA ALA A 192 16.40 -10.87 8.18
C ALA A 192 15.03 -10.56 7.56
#